data_90a5a3a5deb17b8e1c66d4a2fed08dd0
#
_entry.id   90a5a3a5deb17b8e1c66d4a2fed08dd0
#
_cell.length_a   1.000
_cell.length_b   1.000
_cell.length_c   1.000
_cell.angle_alpha   90.00
_cell.angle_beta   90.00
_cell.angle_gamma   90.00
#
_symmetry.space_group_name_H-M   'P 1'
#
loop_
_entity.id
_entity.type
_entity.pdbx_description
1 polymer ?
#
loop_
_entity_poly.entity_id
_entity_poly.type
_entity_poly.pdbx_seq_one_letter_code
_entity_poly.pdbx_strand_id
1 'polypeptide(L)'
;MTIWNGEITTELLNDLNKGTLGEFFEINFAEVGADYLKATMPVNNKTKQPFGLLHGGASVALAETIGSVASWCCINRDLFIGVGIEINANHLASVTEGSVTAICSPIKVKGKLHIWEIKIIDEQHQLCCISRFTSMIIPKKDAK
;
A
#
# COMPACT_ATOMS: atom_id res chain seq x y z
N MET A 1 5.01 -11.54 -17.66
CA MET A 1 6.30 -11.02 -17.14
C MET A 1 5.97 -10.19 -15.91
N THR A 2 6.63 -10.39 -14.80
CA THR A 2 6.38 -9.63 -13.56
C THR A 2 7.23 -8.36 -13.51
N ILE A 3 6.75 -7.32 -12.79
CA ILE A 3 7.51 -6.08 -12.54
C ILE A 3 8.41 -6.18 -11.29
N TRP A 4 8.27 -7.25 -10.50
CA TRP A 4 8.95 -7.43 -9.22
C TRP A 4 10.40 -7.87 -9.40
N ASN A 5 11.28 -7.39 -8.52
CA ASN A 5 12.67 -7.81 -8.43
C ASN A 5 12.79 -9.01 -7.49
N GLY A 6 12.86 -10.20 -8.07
CA GLY A 6 12.91 -11.48 -7.36
C GLY A 6 11.53 -12.04 -7.03
N GLU A 7 11.52 -13.11 -6.26
CA GLU A 7 10.29 -13.75 -5.80
C GLU A 7 9.65 -12.95 -4.67
N ILE A 8 8.39 -12.62 -4.83
CA ILE A 8 7.58 -11.88 -3.86
C ILE A 8 6.38 -12.74 -3.50
N THR A 9 6.19 -12.99 -2.21
CA THR A 9 5.06 -13.76 -1.67
C THR A 9 4.29 -12.95 -0.63
N THR A 10 3.04 -13.32 -0.39
CA THR A 10 2.21 -12.68 0.66
C THR A 10 2.82 -12.88 2.04
N GLU A 11 3.44 -14.03 2.31
CA GLU A 11 4.14 -14.35 3.55
C GLU A 11 5.28 -13.36 3.80
N LEU A 12 6.13 -13.15 2.78
CA LEU A 12 7.24 -12.18 2.86
C LEU A 12 6.72 -10.78 3.17
N LEU A 13 5.65 -10.35 2.48
CA LEU A 13 5.09 -9.01 2.66
C LEU A 13 4.44 -8.83 4.04
N ASN A 14 3.76 -9.84 4.55
CA ASN A 14 3.17 -9.81 5.88
C ASN A 14 4.22 -9.87 6.98
N ASP A 15 5.34 -10.55 6.76
CA ASP A 15 6.48 -10.54 7.70
C ASP A 15 7.12 -9.14 7.80
N LEU A 16 7.17 -8.36 6.73
CA LEU A 16 7.63 -6.97 6.76
C LEU A 16 6.75 -6.05 7.62
N ASN A 17 5.48 -6.37 7.78
CA ASN A 17 4.55 -5.58 8.58
C ASN A 17 4.72 -5.79 10.09
N LYS A 18 5.40 -6.83 10.54
CA LYS A 18 5.56 -7.16 11.96
C LYS A 18 6.27 -6.03 12.71
N GLY A 19 5.69 -5.61 13.84
CA GLY A 19 6.20 -4.52 14.67
C GLY A 19 6.06 -3.12 14.08
N THR A 20 5.20 -2.93 13.08
CA THR A 20 5.01 -1.67 12.39
C THR A 20 3.58 -1.14 12.51
N LEU A 21 3.34 0.08 11.98
CA LEU A 21 1.99 0.64 11.82
C LEU A 21 1.08 -0.29 11.03
N GLY A 22 1.61 -0.98 10.00
CA GLY A 22 0.84 -1.92 9.19
C GLY A 22 0.28 -3.08 10.01
N GLU A 23 1.06 -3.63 10.93
CA GLU A 23 0.57 -4.65 11.87
C GLU A 23 -0.47 -4.09 12.82
N PHE A 24 -0.25 -2.88 13.38
CA PHE A 24 -1.20 -2.25 14.30
C PHE A 24 -2.57 -2.02 13.66
N PHE A 25 -2.62 -1.62 12.39
CA PHE A 25 -3.87 -1.45 11.63
C PHE A 25 -4.38 -2.76 11.03
N GLU A 26 -3.71 -3.88 11.29
CA GLU A 26 -4.08 -5.20 10.78
C GLU A 26 -4.12 -5.23 9.24
N ILE A 27 -3.20 -4.48 8.60
CA ILE A 27 -3.02 -4.52 7.15
C ILE A 27 -2.42 -5.86 6.78
N ASN A 28 -3.13 -6.60 5.92
CA ASN A 28 -2.74 -7.93 5.48
C ASN A 28 -2.60 -7.96 3.96
N PHE A 29 -1.40 -8.28 3.47
CA PHE A 29 -1.17 -8.52 2.04
C PHE A 29 -1.84 -9.83 1.65
N ALA A 30 -2.83 -9.74 0.75
CA ALA A 30 -3.71 -10.83 0.38
C ALA A 30 -3.39 -11.46 -0.98
N GLU A 31 -2.78 -10.67 -1.89
CA GLU A 31 -2.50 -11.15 -3.24
C GLU A 31 -1.30 -10.41 -3.85
N VAL A 32 -0.46 -11.17 -4.55
CA VAL A 32 0.64 -10.65 -5.37
C VAL A 32 0.36 -11.04 -6.82
N GLY A 33 -0.02 -10.05 -7.64
CA GLY A 33 -0.19 -10.22 -9.08
C GLY A 33 1.10 -10.00 -9.86
N ALA A 34 1.03 -10.06 -11.18
CA ALA A 34 2.20 -9.83 -12.03
C ALA A 34 2.69 -8.37 -11.95
N ASP A 35 1.78 -7.43 -11.77
CA ASP A 35 2.04 -5.98 -11.75
C ASP A 35 1.18 -5.22 -10.73
N TYR A 36 0.52 -5.91 -9.81
CA TYR A 36 -0.27 -5.30 -8.75
C TYR A 36 -0.13 -6.05 -7.43
N LEU A 37 -0.43 -5.35 -6.34
CA LEU A 37 -0.59 -5.93 -5.01
C LEU A 37 -2.01 -5.67 -4.49
N LYS A 38 -2.53 -6.60 -3.65
CA LYS A 38 -3.73 -6.35 -2.84
C LYS A 38 -3.41 -6.51 -1.36
N ALA A 39 -3.97 -5.60 -0.56
CA ALA A 39 -3.93 -5.69 0.89
C ALA A 39 -5.29 -5.31 1.48
N THR A 40 -5.66 -5.95 2.57
CA THR A 40 -6.89 -5.69 3.31
C THR A 40 -6.61 -4.96 4.62
N MET A 41 -7.59 -4.24 5.12
CA MET A 41 -7.55 -3.59 6.44
C MET A 41 -8.95 -3.61 7.06
N PRO A 42 -9.12 -4.04 8.32
CA PRO A 42 -10.42 -4.04 8.97
C PRO A 42 -10.90 -2.63 9.29
N VAL A 43 -12.21 -2.45 9.31
CA VAL A 43 -12.88 -1.23 9.76
C VAL A 43 -13.33 -1.46 11.22
N ASN A 44 -12.50 -1.06 12.17
CA ASN A 44 -12.68 -1.29 13.60
C ASN A 44 -12.25 -0.08 14.44
N ASN A 45 -12.15 -0.24 15.74
CA ASN A 45 -11.83 0.85 16.67
C ASN A 45 -10.46 1.52 16.42
N LYS A 46 -9.52 0.82 15.76
CA LYS A 46 -8.20 1.38 15.41
C LYS A 46 -8.25 2.25 14.14
N THR A 47 -9.25 2.04 13.30
CA THR A 47 -9.31 2.63 11.94
C THR A 47 -10.52 3.54 11.72
N LYS A 48 -11.43 3.65 12.71
CA LYS A 48 -12.61 4.53 12.65
C LYS A 48 -12.31 5.94 13.15
N GLN A 49 -13.07 6.89 12.65
CA GLN A 49 -13.17 8.26 13.15
C GLN A 49 -14.39 8.38 14.12
N PRO A 50 -14.56 9.55 14.83
CA PRO A 50 -15.57 9.67 15.91
C PRO A 50 -17.03 9.41 15.51
N PHE A 51 -17.38 9.53 14.23
CA PHE A 51 -18.74 9.26 13.74
C PHE A 51 -18.97 7.78 13.36
N GLY A 52 -18.01 6.90 13.63
CA GLY A 52 -18.12 5.47 13.37
C GLY A 52 -17.80 5.05 11.93
N LEU A 53 -17.28 5.94 11.12
CA LEU A 53 -16.86 5.66 9.74
C LEU A 53 -15.36 5.36 9.69
N LEU A 54 -14.93 4.63 8.66
CA LEU A 54 -13.51 4.47 8.35
C LEU A 54 -12.84 5.85 8.24
N HIS A 55 -11.78 6.04 9.00
CA HIS A 55 -11.02 7.29 9.02
C HIS A 55 -10.27 7.46 7.69
N GLY A 56 -10.39 8.64 7.06
CA GLY A 56 -9.67 8.94 5.82
C GLY A 56 -8.16 8.76 5.94
N GLY A 57 -7.58 9.14 7.08
CA GLY A 57 -6.16 8.90 7.38
C GLY A 57 -5.79 7.41 7.46
N ALA A 58 -6.70 6.54 7.90
CA ALA A 58 -6.47 5.09 7.87
C ALA A 58 -6.46 4.55 6.44
N SER A 59 -7.35 5.03 5.58
CA SER A 59 -7.32 4.72 4.14
C SER A 59 -6.01 5.19 3.49
N VAL A 60 -5.53 6.38 3.82
CA VAL A 60 -4.24 6.90 3.33
C VAL A 60 -3.07 6.07 3.86
N ALA A 61 -3.09 5.67 5.13
CA ALA A 61 -2.06 4.79 5.70
C ALA A 61 -2.00 3.43 4.98
N LEU A 62 -3.16 2.84 4.67
CA LEU A 62 -3.23 1.62 3.86
C LEU A 62 -2.65 1.85 2.45
N ALA A 63 -3.04 2.95 1.79
CA ALA A 63 -2.58 3.29 0.45
C ALA A 63 -1.06 3.52 0.40
N GLU A 64 -0.51 4.27 1.37
CA GLU A 64 0.92 4.51 1.45
C GLU A 64 1.71 3.25 1.79
N THR A 65 1.20 2.42 2.69
CA THR A 65 1.82 1.14 3.04
C THR A 65 1.96 0.24 1.82
N ILE A 66 0.86 0.00 1.09
CA ILE A 66 0.90 -0.89 -0.08
C ILE A 66 1.75 -0.31 -1.22
N GLY A 67 1.69 1.01 -1.46
CA GLY A 67 2.49 1.69 -2.50
C GLY A 67 3.99 1.68 -2.20
N SER A 68 4.37 1.89 -0.92
CA SER A 68 5.76 1.81 -0.46
C SER A 68 6.32 0.39 -0.62
N VAL A 69 5.54 -0.61 -0.20
CA VAL A 69 5.92 -2.02 -0.36
C VAL A 69 6.02 -2.41 -1.83
N ALA A 70 5.08 -1.96 -2.68
CA ALA A 70 5.15 -2.19 -4.13
C ALA A 70 6.43 -1.60 -4.74
N SER A 71 6.82 -0.38 -4.34
CA SER A 71 8.09 0.22 -4.77
C SER A 71 9.30 -0.61 -4.31
N TRP A 72 9.29 -1.06 -3.06
CA TRP A 72 10.34 -1.93 -2.49
C TRP A 72 10.45 -3.26 -3.25
N CYS A 73 9.33 -3.83 -3.70
CA CYS A 73 9.32 -5.05 -4.50
C CYS A 73 9.94 -4.87 -5.90
N CYS A 74 9.96 -3.65 -6.44
CA CYS A 74 10.46 -3.37 -7.80
C CYS A 74 11.96 -3.06 -7.87
N ILE A 75 12.65 -2.83 -6.74
CA ILE A 75 14.03 -2.36 -6.71
C ILE A 75 15.02 -3.44 -6.28
N ASN A 76 16.30 -3.26 -6.64
CA ASN A 76 17.39 -4.01 -5.99
C ASN A 76 17.55 -3.49 -4.56
N ARG A 77 17.09 -4.30 -3.61
CA ARG A 77 16.99 -3.96 -2.17
C ARG A 77 18.33 -3.89 -1.46
N ASP A 78 19.39 -4.43 -2.06
CA ASP A 78 20.75 -4.32 -1.51
C ASP A 78 21.34 -2.93 -1.78
N LEU A 79 20.98 -2.32 -2.90
CA LEU A 79 21.54 -1.06 -3.40
C LEU A 79 20.66 0.16 -3.16
N PHE A 80 19.34 -0.01 -3.10
CA PHE A 80 18.37 1.09 -3.10
C PHE A 80 17.33 0.97 -2.00
N ILE A 81 16.74 2.12 -1.64
CA ILE A 81 15.52 2.24 -0.84
C ILE A 81 14.52 3.15 -1.55
N GLY A 82 13.24 2.90 -1.33
CA GLY A 82 12.16 3.80 -1.72
C GLY A 82 11.73 4.66 -0.54
N VAL A 83 11.57 5.96 -0.75
CA VAL A 83 11.01 6.89 0.24
C VAL A 83 9.81 7.60 -0.33
N GLY A 84 8.70 7.63 0.41
CA GLY A 84 7.49 8.36 0.01
C GLY A 84 7.76 9.85 -0.03
N ILE A 85 7.33 10.51 -1.11
CA ILE A 85 7.49 11.98 -1.27
C ILE A 85 6.17 12.69 -1.49
N GLU A 86 5.11 11.98 -1.89
CA GLU A 86 3.78 12.56 -2.07
C GLU A 86 2.71 11.48 -2.04
N ILE A 87 1.60 11.77 -1.40
CA ILE A 87 0.37 10.99 -1.47
C ILE A 87 -0.83 11.91 -1.48
N ASN A 88 -1.81 11.61 -2.31
CA ASN A 88 -3.10 12.26 -2.30
C ASN A 88 -4.21 11.21 -2.33
N ALA A 89 -5.39 11.59 -1.86
CA ALA A 89 -6.54 10.70 -1.81
C ALA A 89 -7.84 11.48 -1.98
N ASN A 90 -8.81 10.86 -2.67
CA ASN A 90 -10.20 11.27 -2.68
C ASN A 90 -11.03 10.17 -2.01
N HIS A 91 -11.75 10.53 -0.95
CA HIS A 91 -12.67 9.65 -0.24
C HIS A 91 -14.04 9.77 -0.88
N LEU A 92 -14.56 8.68 -1.43
CA LEU A 92 -15.72 8.67 -2.32
C LEU A 92 -16.96 8.03 -1.69
N ALA A 93 -16.77 7.09 -0.75
CA ALA A 93 -17.84 6.41 -0.03
C ALA A 93 -17.42 6.08 1.39
N SER A 94 -18.40 6.11 2.30
CA SER A 94 -18.21 5.77 3.71
C SER A 94 -18.26 4.26 3.92
N VAL A 95 -17.43 3.75 4.84
CA VAL A 95 -17.45 2.35 5.31
C VAL A 95 -17.60 2.36 6.82
N THR A 96 -18.57 1.60 7.34
CA THR A 96 -18.90 1.56 8.77
C THR A 96 -18.43 0.29 9.48
N GLU A 97 -18.24 -0.80 8.73
CA GLU A 97 -17.90 -2.12 9.28
C GLU A 97 -17.24 -2.99 8.21
N GLY A 98 -16.86 -4.20 8.58
CA GLY A 98 -16.20 -5.17 7.70
C GLY A 98 -14.75 -4.81 7.44
N SER A 99 -14.33 -4.91 6.21
CA SER A 99 -12.97 -4.61 5.77
C SER A 99 -12.96 -3.86 4.43
N VAL A 100 -11.83 -3.22 4.15
CA VAL A 100 -11.55 -2.64 2.84
C VAL A 100 -10.36 -3.33 2.20
N THR A 101 -10.33 -3.35 0.88
CA THR A 101 -9.22 -3.90 0.07
C THR A 101 -8.61 -2.80 -0.76
N ALA A 102 -7.31 -2.58 -0.58
CA ALA A 102 -6.51 -1.73 -1.47
C ALA A 102 -5.97 -2.56 -2.63
N ILE A 103 -6.07 -2.02 -3.84
CA ILE A 103 -5.50 -2.56 -5.07
C ILE A 103 -4.51 -1.53 -5.58
N CYS A 104 -3.22 -1.87 -5.56
CA CYS A 104 -2.11 -1.00 -5.95
C CYS A 104 -1.57 -1.43 -7.31
N SER A 105 -1.66 -0.54 -8.28
CA SER A 105 -1.21 -0.77 -9.66
C SER A 105 -0.25 0.32 -10.13
N PRO A 106 0.75 0.00 -10.98
CA PRO A 106 1.75 0.98 -11.38
C PRO A 106 1.20 1.97 -12.42
N ILE A 107 1.48 3.25 -12.20
CA ILE A 107 1.41 4.28 -13.25
C ILE A 107 2.79 4.40 -13.91
N LYS A 108 3.86 4.40 -13.09
CA LYS A 108 5.25 4.46 -13.53
C LYS A 108 6.16 3.81 -12.49
N VAL A 109 6.99 2.86 -12.90
CA VAL A 109 7.95 2.15 -12.02
C VAL A 109 9.36 2.10 -12.60
N LYS A 110 9.73 3.08 -13.43
CA LYS A 110 11.07 3.17 -14.04
C LYS A 110 11.81 4.40 -13.56
N GLY A 111 13.12 4.24 -13.33
CA GLY A 111 14.01 5.33 -12.92
C GLY A 111 13.89 5.66 -11.44
N LYS A 112 14.06 6.95 -11.11
CA LYS A 112 14.10 7.42 -9.73
C LYS A 112 12.73 7.65 -9.09
N LEU A 113 11.65 7.67 -9.86
CA LEU A 113 10.30 7.90 -9.37
C LEU A 113 9.40 6.71 -9.70
N HIS A 114 8.79 6.15 -8.68
CA HIS A 114 7.70 5.20 -8.80
C HIS A 114 6.39 5.90 -8.44
N ILE A 115 5.39 5.78 -9.32
CA ILE A 115 4.07 6.37 -9.15
C ILE A 115 3.04 5.26 -9.23
N TRP A 116 2.18 5.19 -8.21
CA TRP A 116 1.18 4.14 -8.05
C TRP A 116 -0.22 4.72 -7.99
N GLU A 117 -1.18 4.06 -8.61
CA GLU A 117 -2.60 4.23 -8.35
C GLU A 117 -3.03 3.20 -7.32
N ILE A 118 -3.75 3.65 -6.29
CA ILE A 118 -4.33 2.76 -5.29
C ILE A 118 -5.85 2.99 -5.25
N LYS A 119 -6.61 1.95 -5.54
CA LYS A 119 -8.06 1.92 -5.37
C LYS A 119 -8.40 1.15 -4.12
N ILE A 120 -9.23 1.72 -3.25
CA ILE A 120 -9.72 1.06 -2.05
C ILE A 120 -11.20 0.80 -2.23
N ILE A 121 -11.60 -0.47 -2.12
CA ILE A 121 -12.98 -0.95 -2.27
C ILE A 121 -13.46 -1.59 -0.97
N ASP A 122 -14.77 -1.55 -0.73
CA ASP A 122 -15.42 -2.28 0.37
C ASP A 122 -15.73 -3.74 -0.03
N GLU A 123 -16.37 -4.48 0.87
CA GLU A 123 -16.75 -5.88 0.66
C GLU A 123 -17.84 -6.05 -0.43
N GLN A 124 -18.55 -4.99 -0.79
CA GLN A 124 -19.52 -4.95 -1.89
C GLN A 124 -18.88 -4.48 -3.22
N HIS A 125 -17.53 -4.36 -3.25
CA HIS A 125 -16.77 -3.84 -4.39
C HIS A 125 -17.07 -2.38 -4.76
N GLN A 126 -17.66 -1.61 -3.86
CA GLN A 126 -17.84 -0.17 -4.05
C GLN A 126 -16.48 0.55 -3.89
N LEU A 127 -16.16 1.44 -4.81
CA LEU A 127 -14.96 2.28 -4.72
C LEU A 127 -15.14 3.32 -3.60
N CYS A 128 -14.36 3.18 -2.53
CA CYS A 128 -14.42 4.02 -1.34
C CYS A 128 -13.36 5.12 -1.34
N CYS A 129 -12.20 4.85 -1.93
CA CYS A 129 -11.10 5.80 -2.01
C CYS A 129 -10.28 5.56 -3.27
N ILE A 130 -9.81 6.63 -3.89
CA ILE A 130 -8.78 6.58 -4.92
C ILE A 130 -7.61 7.44 -4.48
N SER A 131 -6.41 6.89 -4.58
CA SER A 131 -5.17 7.52 -4.13
C SER A 131 -4.11 7.42 -5.20
N ARG A 132 -3.19 8.39 -5.22
CA ARG A 132 -1.94 8.31 -5.95
C ARG A 132 -0.78 8.51 -4.99
N PHE A 133 0.16 7.59 -5.03
CA PHE A 133 1.36 7.61 -4.20
C PHE A 133 2.60 7.71 -5.08
N THR A 134 3.52 8.59 -4.69
CA THR A 134 4.82 8.75 -5.34
C THR A 134 5.94 8.44 -4.38
N SER A 135 6.83 7.54 -4.80
CA SER A 135 8.04 7.16 -4.09
C SER A 135 9.27 7.57 -4.89
N MET A 136 10.28 8.12 -4.21
CA MET A 136 11.61 8.36 -4.76
C MET A 136 12.54 7.21 -4.41
N ILE A 137 13.24 6.70 -5.42
CA ILE A 137 14.23 5.63 -5.26
C ILE A 137 15.61 6.27 -5.12
N ILE A 138 16.25 6.02 -3.99
CA ILE A 138 17.56 6.58 -3.65
C ILE A 138 18.56 5.46 -3.29
N PRO A 139 19.86 5.65 -3.55
CA PRO A 139 20.87 4.71 -3.11
C PRO A 139 20.92 4.60 -1.58
N LYS A 140 21.19 3.39 -1.08
CA LYS A 140 21.57 3.22 0.34
C LYS A 140 22.92 3.88 0.61
N LYS A 141 23.07 4.55 1.76
CA LYS A 141 24.31 5.27 2.11
C LYS A 141 25.55 4.37 2.22
N ASP A 142 25.34 3.07 2.49
CA ASP A 142 26.43 2.09 2.71
C ASP A 142 26.46 0.98 1.65
N ALA A 143 25.77 1.15 0.51
CA ALA A 143 25.87 0.21 -0.62
C ALA A 143 27.23 0.44 -1.30
N LYS A 144 28.22 -0.40 -0.95
CA LYS A 144 29.52 -0.50 -1.64
C LYS A 144 29.44 -1.51 -2.76
#